data_9bbb1ab5fce27fa62c11aa003892bc8c
#
_entry.id   9bbb1ab5fce27fa62c11aa003892bc8c
#
_cell.length_a   1.000
_cell.length_b   1.000
_cell.length_c   1.000
_cell.angle_alpha   90.00
_cell.angle_beta   90.00
_cell.angle_gamma   90.00
#
_symmetry.space_group_name_H-M   'P 1'
#
loop_
_entity.id
_entity.type
_entity.pdbx_description
1 polymer ?
#
loop_
_entity_poly.entity_id
_entity_poly.type
_entity_poly.pdbx_seq_one_letter_code
_entity_poly.pdbx_strand_id
1 'polypeptide(L)'
;MNADFLTVLEFWEREKGISREILVAAVEESLLSAAKKAVGPARELRCTIDQKNGDIKAFAKLVVSEKVLSKHDQISVFDARRIKPDAQLGEELEVEVTPAGFGRIASQYAKQSLMMHIRRAEKQLIFTEFKDRVGDIISGIVRRFDRSDVSVDLGKYEALLPNRERVPTEEYQIGERIRCYVKAVENGPHGPEIILSRADPRFVIKLFQLEVSEINDGTIEVKGIAREPGFRTKLAVYTRDPKVDPVGACVGLRGQRVKNIVRELNNEKVDIIRWDSNIKVFLTNALAPAQLKTFTVDEANRRVRILVSEDQLSLAIGKRGQNARLSSKLTGWQVDIEPEVVVTMGFEEKVAQAVKTLAAIPGLTQEQADALVHHGLTRLEDLVQADESDFEGIPELAGQAAAIMAAARAEAGRRQLKLGDEGQASAA
;
A
#
# COMPACT_ATOMS: atom_id res chain seq x y z
N MET A 1 37.01 2.88 41.97
CA MET A 1 36.22 1.99 41.11
C MET A 1 34.74 1.97 41.50
N ASN A 2 34.45 1.94 42.82
CA ASN A 2 33.04 1.94 43.26
C ASN A 2 32.37 3.32 43.09
N ALA A 3 33.10 4.42 43.18
CA ALA A 3 32.62 5.77 42.90
C ALA A 3 32.18 5.97 41.44
N ASP A 4 32.90 5.38 40.47
CA ASP A 4 32.56 5.47 39.04
C ASP A 4 31.21 4.79 38.73
N PHE A 5 30.89 3.69 39.43
CA PHE A 5 29.63 2.99 39.24
C PHE A 5 28.44 3.82 39.77
N LEU A 6 28.57 4.44 40.93
CA LEU A 6 27.54 5.31 41.49
C LEU A 6 27.33 6.56 40.62
N THR A 7 28.40 7.17 40.15
CA THR A 7 28.31 8.33 39.24
C THR A 7 27.59 7.97 37.92
N VAL A 8 27.82 6.75 37.39
CA VAL A 8 27.11 6.28 36.19
C VAL A 8 25.63 6.06 36.49
N LEU A 9 25.26 5.51 37.65
CA LEU A 9 23.84 5.37 38.06
C LEU A 9 23.14 6.71 38.16
N GLU A 10 23.77 7.69 38.82
CA GLU A 10 23.22 9.05 38.99
C GLU A 10 23.08 9.79 37.63
N PHE A 11 24.04 9.61 36.73
CA PHE A 11 23.97 10.16 35.38
C PHE A 11 22.75 9.65 34.62
N TRP A 12 22.52 8.33 34.65
CA TRP A 12 21.42 7.72 33.90
C TRP A 12 20.04 7.98 34.53
N GLU A 13 19.97 8.07 35.86
CA GLU A 13 18.75 8.52 36.54
C GLU A 13 18.33 9.91 36.11
N ARG A 14 19.30 10.84 36.01
CA ARG A 14 19.10 12.23 35.64
C ARG A 14 18.78 12.43 34.15
N GLU A 15 19.54 11.79 33.27
CA GLU A 15 19.45 11.96 31.83
C GLU A 15 18.30 11.19 31.19
N LYS A 16 17.95 10.02 31.72
CA LYS A 16 16.98 9.09 31.09
C LYS A 16 15.74 8.84 31.95
N GLY A 17 15.67 9.31 33.18
CA GLY A 17 14.52 9.14 34.06
C GLY A 17 14.28 7.68 34.49
N ILE A 18 15.31 6.82 34.45
CA ILE A 18 15.22 5.43 34.88
C ILE A 18 15.47 5.37 36.38
N SER A 19 14.54 4.79 37.17
CA SER A 19 14.71 4.76 38.61
C SER A 19 15.95 3.96 39.00
N ARG A 20 16.70 4.49 39.98
CA ARG A 20 17.91 3.87 40.54
C ARG A 20 17.67 2.45 41.04
N GLU A 21 16.53 2.20 41.64
CA GLU A 21 16.14 0.90 42.14
C GLU A 21 16.09 -0.18 41.07
N ILE A 22 15.51 0.15 39.88
CA ILE A 22 15.42 -0.77 38.77
C ILE A 22 16.83 -1.08 38.22
N LEU A 23 17.70 -0.09 38.15
CA LEU A 23 19.08 -0.27 37.68
C LEU A 23 19.89 -1.14 38.67
N VAL A 24 19.75 -0.91 39.96
CA VAL A 24 20.42 -1.69 41.00
C VAL A 24 19.94 -3.14 41.01
N ALA A 25 18.61 -3.38 40.97
CA ALA A 25 18.05 -4.72 40.92
C ALA A 25 18.54 -5.53 39.70
N ALA A 26 18.60 -4.89 38.54
CA ALA A 26 19.08 -5.50 37.30
C ALA A 26 20.59 -5.88 37.38
N VAL A 27 21.39 -5.05 38.03
CA VAL A 27 22.80 -5.34 38.26
C VAL A 27 22.96 -6.45 39.29
N GLU A 28 22.23 -6.47 40.35
CA GLU A 28 22.23 -7.52 41.36
C GLU A 28 21.90 -8.90 40.76
N GLU A 29 20.90 -8.99 39.88
CA GLU A 29 20.56 -10.22 39.17
C GLU A 29 21.72 -10.73 38.28
N SER A 30 22.41 -9.83 37.61
CA SER A 30 23.55 -10.18 36.76
C SER A 30 24.78 -10.60 37.62
N LEU A 31 25.00 -9.94 38.75
CA LEU A 31 26.04 -10.29 39.69
C LEU A 31 25.80 -11.66 40.33
N LEU A 32 24.56 -12.04 40.50
CA LEU A 32 24.19 -13.38 40.97
C LEU A 32 24.71 -14.47 40.05
N SER A 33 24.61 -14.24 38.73
CA SER A 33 25.15 -15.17 37.72
C SER A 33 26.70 -15.27 37.79
N ALA A 34 27.37 -14.14 38.03
CA ALA A 34 28.83 -14.11 38.21
C ALA A 34 29.27 -14.78 39.54
N ALA A 35 28.51 -14.51 40.60
CA ALA A 35 28.78 -15.11 41.90
C ALA A 35 28.59 -16.63 41.88
N LYS A 36 27.54 -17.15 41.24
CA LYS A 36 27.36 -18.61 41.04
C LYS A 36 28.57 -19.29 40.38
N LYS A 37 29.20 -18.60 39.43
CA LYS A 37 30.43 -19.13 38.78
C LYS A 37 31.65 -19.08 39.66
N ALA A 38 31.75 -18.07 40.54
CA ALA A 38 32.93 -17.86 41.39
C ALA A 38 32.86 -18.63 42.74
N VAL A 39 31.66 -18.67 43.34
CA VAL A 39 31.42 -19.36 44.65
C VAL A 39 31.13 -20.84 44.45
N GLY A 40 30.55 -21.23 43.31
CA GLY A 40 30.07 -22.58 43.04
C GLY A 40 28.53 -22.70 43.25
N PRO A 41 27.98 -23.93 43.13
CA PRO A 41 26.55 -24.19 43.17
C PRO A 41 25.98 -24.13 44.58
N ALA A 42 25.95 -22.93 45.17
CA ALA A 42 25.27 -22.72 46.46
C ALA A 42 23.74 -22.69 46.26
N ARG A 43 23.01 -23.27 47.21
CA ARG A 43 21.54 -23.47 47.13
C ARG A 43 20.76 -22.17 47.05
N GLU A 44 21.12 -21.17 47.86
CA GLU A 44 20.54 -19.83 47.85
C GLU A 44 21.64 -18.79 47.96
N LEU A 45 22.00 -18.24 46.78
CA LEU A 45 23.01 -17.20 46.67
C LEU A 45 22.32 -15.86 46.39
N ARG A 46 22.72 -14.82 47.13
CA ARG A 46 22.24 -13.44 46.95
C ARG A 46 23.43 -12.50 46.83
N CYS A 47 23.32 -11.57 45.90
CA CYS A 47 24.28 -10.46 45.77
C CYS A 47 23.60 -9.16 46.13
N THR A 48 24.27 -8.32 46.93
CA THR A 48 23.81 -7.00 47.30
C THR A 48 24.86 -5.96 46.94
N ILE A 49 24.38 -4.78 46.56
CA ILE A 49 25.22 -3.62 46.29
C ILE A 49 24.90 -2.58 47.36
N ASP A 50 25.92 -2.19 48.10
CA ASP A 50 25.78 -1.07 49.01
C ASP A 50 25.65 0.24 48.23
N GLN A 51 24.49 0.87 48.34
CA GLN A 51 24.17 2.09 47.60
C GLN A 51 24.99 3.30 48.06
N LYS A 52 25.68 3.24 49.20
CA LYS A 52 26.47 4.37 49.72
C LYS A 52 27.91 4.34 49.23
N ASN A 53 28.55 3.17 49.22
CA ASN A 53 29.95 3.01 48.90
C ASN A 53 30.20 2.19 47.60
N GLY A 54 29.14 1.60 47.05
CA GLY A 54 29.21 0.78 45.82
C GLY A 54 29.87 -0.59 46.03
N ASP A 55 30.02 -1.04 47.29
CA ASP A 55 30.63 -2.34 47.60
C ASP A 55 29.66 -3.48 47.26
N ILE A 56 30.23 -4.52 46.65
CA ILE A 56 29.47 -5.68 46.19
C ILE A 56 29.83 -6.88 47.10
N LYS A 57 28.77 -7.41 47.73
CA LYS A 57 28.87 -8.55 48.63
C LYS A 57 27.99 -9.69 48.15
N ALA A 58 28.52 -10.92 48.30
CA ALA A 58 27.80 -12.15 48.02
C ALA A 58 27.48 -12.86 49.34
N PHE A 59 26.23 -13.22 49.52
CA PHE A 59 25.72 -13.96 50.67
C PHE A 59 25.14 -15.30 50.23
N ALA A 60 25.45 -16.36 50.97
CA ALA A 60 24.85 -17.67 50.75
C ALA A 60 24.13 -18.13 52.03
N LYS A 61 23.00 -18.78 51.91
CA LYS A 61 22.39 -19.51 53.01
C LYS A 61 23.06 -20.86 53.16
N LEU A 62 23.73 -21.06 54.29
CA LEU A 62 24.45 -22.28 54.61
C LEU A 62 23.77 -22.93 55.82
N VAL A 63 23.65 -24.26 55.78
CA VAL A 63 23.13 -25.05 56.88
C VAL A 63 24.26 -25.40 57.86
N VAL A 64 24.04 -25.15 59.14
CA VAL A 64 24.99 -25.48 60.23
C VAL A 64 25.10 -26.98 60.39
N SER A 65 26.30 -27.56 60.20
CA SER A 65 26.53 -29.01 60.29
C SER A 65 27.77 -29.33 61.14
N GLU A 66 27.76 -30.47 61.80
CA GLU A 66 28.96 -30.95 62.54
C GLU A 66 30.10 -31.33 61.58
N LYS A 67 29.74 -31.95 60.42
CA LYS A 67 30.70 -32.30 59.38
C LYS A 67 30.29 -31.62 58.09
N VAL A 68 31.13 -30.74 57.57
CA VAL A 68 30.92 -30.06 56.32
C VAL A 68 31.24 -30.99 55.14
N LEU A 69 30.20 -31.50 54.48
CA LEU A 69 30.33 -32.35 53.28
C LEU A 69 30.41 -31.51 52.02
N SER A 70 29.69 -30.39 52.01
CA SER A 70 29.71 -29.44 50.89
C SER A 70 29.98 -28.02 51.42
N LYS A 71 31.10 -27.44 51.04
CA LYS A 71 31.47 -26.07 51.46
C LYS A 71 30.55 -25.00 50.86
N HIS A 72 29.72 -25.39 49.90
CA HIS A 72 28.81 -24.47 49.20
C HIS A 72 27.44 -24.41 49.85
N ASP A 73 27.06 -25.44 50.65
CA ASP A 73 25.73 -25.54 51.29
C ASP A 73 25.79 -25.65 52.82
N GLN A 74 26.96 -25.88 53.39
CA GLN A 74 27.14 -26.17 54.81
C GLN A 74 28.26 -25.34 55.42
N ILE A 75 28.07 -24.95 56.67
CA ILE A 75 29.05 -24.28 57.52
C ILE A 75 29.28 -25.09 58.80
N SER A 76 30.49 -25.11 59.33
CA SER A 76 30.78 -25.77 60.56
C SER A 76 30.11 -25.05 61.76
N VAL A 77 29.74 -25.81 62.81
CA VAL A 77 29.19 -25.20 64.04
C VAL A 77 30.15 -24.17 64.64
N PHE A 78 31.44 -24.42 64.51
CA PHE A 78 32.50 -23.53 65.02
C PHE A 78 32.49 -22.18 64.27
N ASP A 79 32.44 -22.20 62.96
CA ASP A 79 32.42 -20.98 62.15
C ASP A 79 31.03 -20.28 62.24
N ALA A 80 29.95 -21.03 62.32
CA ALA A 80 28.62 -20.50 62.47
C ALA A 80 28.48 -19.70 63.79
N ARG A 81 29.03 -20.20 64.90
CA ARG A 81 29.01 -19.49 66.21
C ARG A 81 29.89 -18.23 66.23
N ARG A 82 30.84 -18.10 65.34
CA ARG A 82 31.62 -16.84 65.18
C ARG A 82 30.76 -15.71 64.54
N ILE A 83 29.76 -16.11 63.77
CA ILE A 83 28.88 -15.17 63.08
C ILE A 83 27.62 -14.92 63.97
N LYS A 84 27.04 -16.00 64.52
CA LYS A 84 25.90 -15.98 65.44
C LYS A 84 26.20 -16.87 66.63
N PRO A 85 26.45 -16.30 67.82
CA PRO A 85 26.87 -17.07 69.02
C PRO A 85 25.91 -18.20 69.40
N ASP A 86 24.62 -18.04 69.17
CA ASP A 86 23.57 -18.99 69.50
C ASP A 86 23.19 -19.94 68.34
N ALA A 87 24.02 -20.08 67.35
CA ALA A 87 23.73 -20.93 66.21
C ALA A 87 23.62 -22.40 66.60
N GLN A 88 22.52 -23.06 66.16
CA GLN A 88 22.21 -24.47 66.39
C GLN A 88 22.43 -25.33 65.15
N LEU A 89 22.65 -26.65 65.43
CA LEU A 89 22.77 -27.64 64.33
C LEU A 89 21.49 -27.70 63.53
N GLY A 90 21.63 -27.64 62.17
CA GLY A 90 20.50 -27.65 61.25
C GLY A 90 19.90 -26.27 60.96
N GLU A 91 20.38 -25.22 61.64
CA GLU A 91 19.92 -23.85 61.39
C GLU A 91 20.49 -23.33 60.09
N GLU A 92 19.68 -22.57 59.33
CA GLU A 92 20.11 -21.86 58.13
C GLU A 92 20.63 -20.46 58.51
N LEU A 93 21.87 -20.18 58.11
CA LEU A 93 22.52 -18.90 58.36
C LEU A 93 22.90 -18.25 57.04
N GLU A 94 22.62 -16.95 56.92
CA GLU A 94 23.11 -16.12 55.81
C GLU A 94 24.56 -15.69 56.10
N VAL A 95 25.48 -16.18 55.31
CA VAL A 95 26.94 -15.99 55.49
C VAL A 95 27.52 -15.24 54.31
N GLU A 96 28.39 -14.27 54.56
CA GLU A 96 29.13 -13.58 53.51
C GLU A 96 30.19 -14.56 52.92
N VAL A 97 30.02 -14.86 51.63
CA VAL A 97 30.88 -15.80 50.86
C VAL A 97 31.61 -15.10 49.74
N THR A 98 31.84 -13.81 49.88
CA THR A 98 32.50 -12.97 48.84
C THR A 98 33.90 -13.50 48.53
N PRO A 99 34.18 -14.01 47.31
CA PRO A 99 35.49 -14.52 46.96
C PRO A 99 36.57 -13.42 46.91
N ALA A 100 37.81 -13.78 47.24
CA ALA A 100 38.95 -12.84 47.07
C ALA A 100 39.07 -12.39 45.63
N GLY A 101 39.11 -11.06 45.43
CA GLY A 101 39.15 -10.45 44.09
C GLY A 101 37.81 -10.35 43.33
N PHE A 102 36.69 -10.81 43.93
CA PHE A 102 35.36 -10.76 43.36
C PHE A 102 34.95 -9.33 42.95
N GLY A 103 35.36 -8.32 43.72
CA GLY A 103 35.03 -6.92 43.47
C GLY A 103 35.47 -6.42 42.07
N ARG A 104 36.56 -6.92 41.49
CA ARG A 104 37.01 -6.57 40.14
C ARG A 104 36.15 -7.23 39.10
N ILE A 105 35.86 -8.52 39.23
CA ILE A 105 35.02 -9.30 38.32
C ILE A 105 33.61 -8.75 38.37
N ALA A 106 33.08 -8.55 39.58
CA ALA A 106 31.75 -8.02 39.80
C ALA A 106 31.59 -6.61 39.19
N SER A 107 32.55 -5.72 39.35
CA SER A 107 32.53 -4.38 38.75
C SER A 107 32.44 -4.42 37.20
N GLN A 108 33.19 -5.34 36.57
CA GLN A 108 33.08 -5.52 35.11
C GLN A 108 31.72 -6.04 34.68
N TYR A 109 31.20 -7.08 35.38
CA TYR A 109 29.89 -7.62 35.12
C TYR A 109 28.79 -6.59 35.38
N ALA A 110 28.87 -5.83 36.50
CA ALA A 110 27.93 -4.76 36.83
C ALA A 110 27.89 -3.68 35.70
N LYS A 111 29.05 -3.21 35.24
CA LYS A 111 29.14 -2.25 34.16
C LYS A 111 28.54 -2.79 32.84
N GLN A 112 28.86 -4.03 32.48
CA GLN A 112 28.37 -4.65 31.26
C GLN A 112 26.83 -4.87 31.34
N SER A 113 26.32 -5.36 32.46
CA SER A 113 24.91 -5.56 32.72
C SER A 113 24.15 -4.23 32.70
N LEU A 114 24.65 -3.22 33.40
CA LEU A 114 24.07 -1.89 33.41
C LEU A 114 23.94 -1.35 31.98
N MET A 115 25.00 -1.43 31.18
CA MET A 115 24.95 -1.00 29.78
C MET A 115 23.93 -1.79 28.95
N MET A 116 23.77 -3.08 29.23
CA MET A 116 22.77 -3.89 28.53
C MET A 116 21.33 -3.51 28.93
N HIS A 117 21.06 -3.30 30.23
CA HIS A 117 19.76 -2.86 30.72
C HIS A 117 19.39 -1.45 30.25
N ILE A 118 20.35 -0.54 30.24
CA ILE A 118 20.16 0.81 29.69
C ILE A 118 19.78 0.72 28.20
N ARG A 119 20.54 -0.02 27.40
CA ARG A 119 20.20 -0.23 26.00
C ARG A 119 18.80 -0.83 25.82
N ARG A 120 18.40 -1.76 26.68
CA ARG A 120 17.06 -2.36 26.66
C ARG A 120 15.99 -1.35 27.02
N ALA A 121 16.21 -0.52 28.03
CA ALA A 121 15.28 0.54 28.43
C ALA A 121 15.15 1.62 27.36
N GLU A 122 16.27 2.08 26.77
CA GLU A 122 16.26 3.00 25.63
C GLU A 122 15.45 2.43 24.44
N LYS A 123 15.66 1.15 24.12
CA LYS A 123 14.91 0.45 23.08
C LYS A 123 13.42 0.39 23.39
N GLN A 124 13.05 0.15 24.64
CA GLN A 124 11.64 0.12 25.04
C GLN A 124 10.98 1.50 24.93
N LEU A 125 11.71 2.57 25.27
CA LEU A 125 11.24 3.95 25.08
C LEU A 125 11.02 4.26 23.61
N ILE A 126 11.95 3.87 22.72
CA ILE A 126 11.78 4.01 21.27
C ILE A 126 10.52 3.30 20.78
N PHE A 127 10.34 2.05 21.21
CA PHE A 127 9.18 1.25 20.83
C PHE A 127 7.87 1.94 21.25
N THR A 128 7.81 2.42 22.49
CA THR A 128 6.62 3.08 23.02
C THR A 128 6.33 4.41 22.29
N GLU A 129 7.36 5.25 22.07
CA GLU A 129 7.21 6.54 21.40
C GLU A 129 6.75 6.39 19.93
N PHE A 130 7.31 5.40 19.20
CA PHE A 130 7.00 5.24 17.77
C PHE A 130 5.85 4.28 17.48
N LYS A 131 5.42 3.47 18.44
CA LYS A 131 4.25 2.60 18.28
C LYS A 131 3.00 3.41 17.94
N ASP A 132 2.80 4.53 18.60
CA ASP A 132 1.65 5.42 18.38
C ASP A 132 1.79 6.29 17.11
N ARG A 133 3.00 6.33 16.53
CA ARG A 133 3.28 7.04 15.28
C ARG A 133 3.25 6.14 14.04
N VAL A 134 2.95 4.85 14.21
CA VAL A 134 2.72 3.96 13.05
C VAL A 134 1.54 4.49 12.25
N GLY A 135 1.75 4.66 10.96
CA GLY A 135 0.74 5.26 10.10
C GLY A 135 0.92 6.75 9.84
N ASP A 136 1.88 7.42 10.47
CA ASP A 136 2.15 8.84 10.24
C ASP A 136 3.29 9.06 9.26
N ILE A 137 3.38 10.31 8.76
CA ILE A 137 4.53 10.79 7.99
C ILE A 137 5.52 11.45 8.94
N ILE A 138 6.77 11.04 8.84
CA ILE A 138 7.89 11.67 9.55
C ILE A 138 8.94 12.15 8.57
N SER A 139 9.70 13.17 8.98
CA SER A 139 10.83 13.67 8.21
C SER A 139 12.13 13.26 8.88
N GLY A 140 13.08 12.79 8.08
CA GLY A 140 14.42 12.44 8.56
C GLY A 140 15.49 12.79 7.53
N ILE A 141 16.74 12.59 7.92
CA ILE A 141 17.91 12.86 7.07
C ILE A 141 18.56 11.53 6.72
N VAL A 142 18.82 11.30 5.44
CA VAL A 142 19.56 10.12 4.97
C VAL A 142 20.97 10.14 5.54
N ARG A 143 21.32 9.14 6.34
CA ARG A 143 22.59 9.10 7.04
C ARG A 143 23.63 8.22 6.37
N ARG A 144 23.24 7.01 6.01
CA ARG A 144 24.09 6.03 5.34
C ARG A 144 23.29 4.98 4.57
N PHE A 145 24.00 4.27 3.73
CA PHE A 145 23.49 3.06 3.09
C PHE A 145 24.10 1.84 3.79
N ASP A 146 23.27 0.88 4.13
CA ASP A 146 23.67 -0.43 4.59
C ASP A 146 23.25 -1.47 3.55
N ARG A 147 24.20 -1.84 2.68
CA ARG A 147 23.95 -2.63 1.46
C ARG A 147 22.92 -1.92 0.56
N SER A 148 21.68 -2.41 0.54
CA SER A 148 20.59 -1.84 -0.28
C SER A 148 19.60 -1.01 0.53
N ASP A 149 19.68 -1.05 1.86
CA ASP A 149 18.79 -0.35 2.76
C ASP A 149 19.32 1.04 3.08
N VAL A 150 18.43 1.97 3.40
CA VAL A 150 18.80 3.35 3.74
C VAL A 150 18.52 3.57 5.22
N SER A 151 19.55 4.01 5.97
CA SER A 151 19.39 4.48 7.33
C SER A 151 19.03 5.96 7.33
N VAL A 152 17.95 6.29 8.03
CA VAL A 152 17.39 7.64 8.12
C VAL A 152 17.45 8.11 9.56
N ASP A 153 18.09 9.24 9.79
CA ASP A 153 18.22 9.88 11.10
C ASP A 153 16.97 10.72 11.38
N LEU A 154 16.27 10.38 12.45
CA LEU A 154 15.08 11.08 12.93
C LEU A 154 15.41 12.11 14.05
N GLY A 155 16.68 12.36 14.31
CA GLY A 155 17.21 13.24 15.35
C GLY A 155 17.65 12.46 16.59
N LYS A 156 16.75 11.79 17.29
CA LYS A 156 17.09 10.94 18.46
C LYS A 156 17.38 9.49 18.09
N TYR A 157 16.79 9.01 17.01
CA TYR A 157 16.79 7.60 16.62
C TYR A 157 17.07 7.44 15.13
N GLU A 158 17.66 6.31 14.77
CA GLU A 158 17.79 5.88 13.38
C GLU A 158 16.62 4.98 13.02
N ALA A 159 16.05 5.21 11.84
CA ALA A 159 15.03 4.37 11.23
C ALA A 159 15.57 3.71 9.96
N LEU A 160 14.97 2.61 9.57
CA LEU A 160 15.35 1.84 8.40
C LEU A 160 14.34 2.03 7.27
N LEU A 161 14.80 2.41 6.10
CA LEU A 161 14.04 2.37 4.85
C LEU A 161 14.58 1.19 4.02
N PRO A 162 13.96 0.00 4.14
CA PRO A 162 14.42 -1.20 3.44
C PRO A 162 14.30 -1.04 1.92
N ASN A 163 15.14 -1.75 1.17
CA ASN A 163 15.12 -1.70 -0.29
C ASN A 163 13.73 -1.97 -0.91
N ARG A 164 12.98 -2.91 -0.34
CA ARG A 164 11.60 -3.23 -0.76
C ARG A 164 10.57 -2.12 -0.54
N GLU A 165 10.89 -1.16 0.36
CA GLU A 165 10.04 -0.02 0.72
C GLU A 165 10.51 1.29 0.05
N ARG A 166 11.59 1.22 -0.72
CA ARG A 166 12.09 2.32 -1.53
C ARG A 166 11.28 2.44 -2.83
N VAL A 167 11.31 3.62 -3.42
CA VAL A 167 10.73 3.86 -4.74
C VAL A 167 11.84 3.67 -5.78
N PRO A 168 11.67 2.80 -6.80
CA PRO A 168 12.73 2.47 -7.75
C PRO A 168 13.25 3.65 -8.59
N THR A 169 12.43 4.69 -8.73
CA THR A 169 12.75 5.89 -9.50
C THR A 169 13.36 7.01 -8.66
N GLU A 170 13.46 6.82 -7.35
CA GLU A 170 14.06 7.80 -6.43
C GLU A 170 15.52 7.47 -6.16
N GLU A 171 16.35 8.51 -6.23
CA GLU A 171 17.74 8.46 -5.78
C GLU A 171 17.83 9.15 -4.42
N TYR A 172 18.45 8.49 -3.45
CA TYR A 172 18.63 9.03 -2.11
C TYR A 172 20.09 9.46 -1.93
N GLN A 173 20.30 10.66 -1.39
CA GLN A 173 21.65 11.18 -1.15
C GLN A 173 21.89 11.36 0.35
N ILE A 174 23.12 11.06 0.80
CA ILE A 174 23.51 11.27 2.20
C ILE A 174 23.42 12.76 2.52
N GLY A 175 22.76 13.09 3.64
CA GLY A 175 22.46 14.47 4.06
C GLY A 175 21.15 15.02 3.52
N GLU A 176 20.48 14.33 2.61
CA GLU A 176 19.18 14.72 2.08
C GLU A 176 18.08 14.53 3.12
N ARG A 177 17.16 15.49 3.21
CA ARG A 177 15.96 15.40 4.04
C ARG A 177 14.82 14.77 3.23
N ILE A 178 14.31 13.65 3.71
CA ILE A 178 13.22 12.91 3.09
C ILE A 178 12.03 12.77 4.05
N ARG A 179 10.82 12.69 3.50
CA ARG A 179 9.61 12.33 4.23
C ARG A 179 9.31 10.87 4.00
N CYS A 180 8.98 10.15 5.04
CA CYS A 180 8.65 8.74 4.96
C CYS A 180 7.41 8.41 5.80
N TYR A 181 6.69 7.39 5.40
CA TYR A 181 5.60 6.80 6.14
C TYR A 181 6.16 5.79 7.15
N VAL A 182 5.74 5.87 8.40
CA VAL A 182 6.09 4.88 9.43
C VAL A 182 5.22 3.65 9.21
N LYS A 183 5.80 2.63 8.60
CA LYS A 183 5.08 1.40 8.23
C LYS A 183 4.84 0.49 9.40
N ALA A 184 5.87 0.29 10.22
CA ALA A 184 5.85 -0.59 11.38
C ALA A 184 6.97 -0.22 12.36
N VAL A 185 6.82 -0.67 13.61
CA VAL A 185 7.89 -0.75 14.58
C VAL A 185 8.01 -2.22 14.97
N GLU A 186 9.10 -2.87 14.55
CA GLU A 186 9.32 -4.30 14.72
C GLU A 186 10.42 -4.55 15.76
N ASN A 187 10.33 -5.68 16.48
CA ASN A 187 11.40 -6.11 17.37
C ASN A 187 12.42 -6.94 16.59
N GLY A 188 13.48 -6.31 16.14
CA GLY A 188 14.60 -6.96 15.49
C GLY A 188 15.58 -7.61 16.49
N PRO A 189 16.59 -8.36 15.99
CA PRO A 189 17.60 -9.03 16.83
C PRO A 189 18.44 -8.05 17.67
N HIS A 190 18.55 -6.82 17.21
CA HIS A 190 19.29 -5.76 17.92
C HIS A 190 18.37 -4.76 18.67
N GLY A 191 17.07 -5.02 18.70
CA GLY A 191 16.03 -4.21 19.36
C GLY A 191 14.99 -3.68 18.40
N PRO A 192 14.13 -2.73 18.83
CA PRO A 192 13.10 -2.17 17.99
C PRO A 192 13.70 -1.44 16.80
N GLU A 193 13.18 -1.76 15.64
CA GLU A 193 13.54 -1.17 14.37
C GLU A 193 12.31 -0.42 13.82
N ILE A 194 12.48 0.87 13.53
CA ILE A 194 11.44 1.70 12.93
C ILE A 194 11.54 1.50 11.41
N ILE A 195 10.54 0.84 10.85
CA ILE A 195 10.50 0.55 9.41
C ILE A 195 9.76 1.67 8.69
N LEU A 196 10.47 2.32 7.80
CA LEU A 196 9.95 3.39 6.96
C LEU A 196 9.56 2.85 5.58
N SER A 197 8.63 3.55 4.94
CA SER A 197 8.26 3.26 3.56
C SER A 197 7.97 4.54 2.77
N ARG A 198 8.43 4.56 1.52
CA ARG A 198 7.99 5.51 0.50
C ARG A 198 7.19 4.83 -0.61
N ALA A 199 7.25 3.48 -0.68
CA ALA A 199 6.52 2.68 -1.66
C ALA A 199 5.09 2.32 -1.22
N ASP A 200 4.78 2.37 0.06
CA ASP A 200 3.45 2.02 0.59
C ASP A 200 2.36 2.98 0.03
N PRO A 201 1.24 2.45 -0.47
CA PRO A 201 0.13 3.29 -0.94
C PRO A 201 -0.41 4.26 0.12
N ARG A 202 -0.39 3.86 1.40
CA ARG A 202 -0.84 4.69 2.52
C ARG A 202 -0.01 5.97 2.69
N PHE A 203 1.25 5.97 2.23
CA PHE A 203 2.07 7.18 2.17
C PHE A 203 1.38 8.28 1.35
N VAL A 204 0.85 7.92 0.16
CA VAL A 204 0.13 8.88 -0.69
C VAL A 204 -1.16 9.35 -0.02
N ILE A 205 -1.92 8.46 0.61
CA ILE A 205 -3.15 8.85 1.34
C ILE A 205 -2.83 9.85 2.44
N LYS A 206 -1.76 9.62 3.20
CA LYS A 206 -1.31 10.55 4.25
C LYS A 206 -0.83 11.90 3.70
N LEU A 207 -0.18 11.92 2.55
CA LEU A 207 0.17 13.18 1.88
C LEU A 207 -1.08 13.97 1.51
N PHE A 208 -2.12 13.30 0.99
CA PHE A 208 -3.41 13.93 0.72
C PHE A 208 -4.09 14.44 1.99
N GLN A 209 -4.03 13.71 3.11
CA GLN A 209 -4.57 14.18 4.39
C GLN A 209 -3.86 15.45 4.91
N LEU A 210 -2.57 15.61 4.61
CA LEU A 210 -1.81 16.81 4.98
C LEU A 210 -2.12 18.02 4.08
N GLU A 211 -2.36 17.80 2.78
CA GLU A 211 -2.58 18.87 1.80
C GLU A 211 -4.06 19.26 1.64
N VAL A 212 -4.99 18.33 1.94
CA VAL A 212 -6.42 18.47 1.68
C VAL A 212 -7.17 18.38 3.01
N SER A 213 -7.59 19.53 3.52
CA SER A 213 -8.32 19.63 4.79
C SER A 213 -9.59 18.80 4.79
N GLU A 214 -10.28 18.74 3.66
CA GLU A 214 -11.54 18.02 3.46
C GLU A 214 -11.39 16.50 3.55
N ILE A 215 -10.16 15.96 3.33
CA ILE A 215 -9.84 14.55 3.59
C ILE A 215 -9.50 14.36 5.08
N ASN A 216 -8.81 15.33 5.67
CA ASN A 216 -8.40 15.24 7.07
C ASN A 216 -9.59 15.33 8.03
N ASP A 217 -10.61 16.14 7.72
CA ASP A 217 -11.84 16.29 8.53
C ASP A 217 -12.91 15.23 8.20
N GLY A 218 -12.67 14.38 7.19
CA GLY A 218 -13.57 13.30 6.79
C GLY A 218 -14.73 13.72 5.88
N THR A 219 -14.79 14.96 5.42
CA THR A 219 -15.76 15.44 4.42
C THR A 219 -15.58 14.69 3.11
N ILE A 220 -14.34 14.40 2.74
CA ILE A 220 -13.96 13.56 1.59
C ILE A 220 -13.35 12.27 2.10
N GLU A 221 -13.94 11.15 1.69
CA GLU A 221 -13.47 9.81 2.01
C GLU A 221 -12.60 9.25 0.87
N VAL A 222 -11.45 8.66 1.20
CA VAL A 222 -10.67 7.87 0.24
C VAL A 222 -11.23 6.46 0.21
N LYS A 223 -11.87 6.08 -0.90
CA LYS A 223 -12.50 4.76 -1.08
C LYS A 223 -11.54 3.69 -1.58
N GLY A 224 -10.45 4.09 -2.22
CA GLY A 224 -9.46 3.15 -2.72
C GLY A 224 -8.22 3.83 -3.27
N ILE A 225 -7.15 3.07 -3.35
CA ILE A 225 -5.89 3.50 -3.96
C ILE A 225 -5.23 2.32 -4.68
N ALA A 226 -4.73 2.58 -5.87
CA ALA A 226 -3.88 1.65 -6.60
C ALA A 226 -2.61 2.39 -7.03
N ARG A 227 -1.44 1.85 -6.65
CA ARG A 227 -0.15 2.51 -6.84
C ARG A 227 0.87 1.58 -7.49
N GLU A 228 1.60 2.11 -8.44
CA GLU A 228 2.88 1.61 -8.91
C GLU A 228 3.94 2.65 -8.51
N PRO A 229 4.69 2.41 -7.40
CA PRO A 229 5.57 3.41 -6.82
C PRO A 229 6.58 3.97 -7.82
N GLY A 230 6.68 5.29 -7.89
CA GLY A 230 7.55 6.01 -8.82
C GLY A 230 6.99 6.20 -10.23
N PHE A 231 5.87 5.59 -10.57
CA PHE A 231 5.28 5.68 -11.91
C PHE A 231 3.92 6.35 -11.91
N ARG A 232 2.93 5.74 -11.27
CA ARG A 232 1.56 6.25 -11.28
C ARG A 232 0.74 5.76 -10.10
N THR A 233 -0.08 6.64 -9.56
CA THR A 233 -1.08 6.34 -8.53
C THR A 233 -2.47 6.75 -9.00
N LYS A 234 -3.46 5.92 -8.72
CA LYS A 234 -4.89 6.22 -8.89
C LYS A 234 -5.54 6.25 -7.50
N LEU A 235 -6.15 7.37 -7.14
CA LEU A 235 -6.82 7.60 -5.87
C LEU A 235 -8.32 7.80 -6.10
N ALA A 236 -9.15 6.95 -5.52
CA ALA A 236 -10.60 7.06 -5.59
C ALA A 236 -11.14 7.84 -4.37
N VAL A 237 -11.83 8.94 -4.64
CA VAL A 237 -12.37 9.85 -3.63
C VAL A 237 -13.88 9.96 -3.73
N TYR A 238 -14.55 10.13 -2.59
CA TYR A 238 -15.98 10.21 -2.47
C TYR A 238 -16.38 11.22 -1.39
N THR A 239 -17.52 11.87 -1.57
CA THR A 239 -18.14 12.68 -0.52
C THR A 239 -19.64 12.40 -0.47
N ARG A 240 -20.21 12.53 0.72
CA ARG A 240 -21.65 12.46 0.94
C ARG A 240 -22.32 13.82 0.75
N ASP A 241 -21.54 14.91 0.85
CA ASP A 241 -22.06 16.26 0.68
C ASP A 241 -22.14 16.60 -0.82
N PRO A 242 -23.35 16.79 -1.38
CA PRO A 242 -23.53 17.11 -2.79
C PRO A 242 -22.99 18.49 -3.19
N LYS A 243 -22.68 19.35 -2.20
CA LYS A 243 -22.13 20.70 -2.44
C LYS A 243 -20.60 20.67 -2.62
N VAL A 244 -19.95 19.58 -2.26
CA VAL A 244 -18.50 19.43 -2.32
C VAL A 244 -18.11 18.59 -3.55
N ASP A 245 -17.27 19.13 -4.42
CA ASP A 245 -16.64 18.34 -5.47
C ASP A 245 -15.38 17.67 -4.93
N PRO A 246 -15.38 16.33 -4.72
CA PRO A 246 -14.27 15.65 -4.09
C PRO A 246 -13.01 15.65 -4.96
N VAL A 247 -13.15 15.67 -6.30
CA VAL A 247 -12.01 15.70 -7.21
C VAL A 247 -11.40 17.10 -7.25
N GLY A 248 -12.25 18.13 -7.42
CA GLY A 248 -11.82 19.52 -7.46
C GLY A 248 -11.12 19.96 -6.17
N ALA A 249 -11.63 19.54 -5.00
CA ALA A 249 -11.01 19.83 -3.71
C ALA A 249 -9.60 19.20 -3.58
N CYS A 250 -9.44 17.95 -4.02
CA CYS A 250 -8.15 17.27 -4.00
C CYS A 250 -7.15 17.85 -5.01
N VAL A 251 -7.61 18.29 -6.18
CA VAL A 251 -6.77 18.96 -7.19
C VAL A 251 -6.32 20.31 -6.69
N GLY A 252 -7.25 21.07 -6.09
CA GLY A 252 -7.02 22.41 -5.59
C GLY A 252 -6.93 23.48 -6.70
N LEU A 253 -6.83 24.74 -6.28
CA LEU A 253 -6.79 25.86 -7.22
C LEU A 253 -5.60 25.73 -8.18
N ARG A 254 -5.89 25.70 -9.48
CA ARG A 254 -4.90 25.52 -10.56
C ARG A 254 -4.03 24.26 -10.41
N GLY A 255 -4.53 23.25 -9.68
CA GLY A 255 -3.83 22.00 -9.43
C GLY A 255 -2.70 22.09 -8.40
N GLN A 256 -2.68 23.12 -7.55
CA GLN A 256 -1.56 23.38 -6.64
C GLN A 256 -1.40 22.25 -5.61
N ARG A 257 -2.50 21.74 -5.04
CA ARG A 257 -2.46 20.68 -4.03
C ARG A 257 -1.87 19.39 -4.62
N VAL A 258 -2.38 18.94 -5.77
CA VAL A 258 -1.86 17.74 -6.42
C VAL A 258 -0.41 17.91 -6.91
N LYS A 259 -0.02 19.11 -7.37
CA LYS A 259 1.37 19.40 -7.76
C LYS A 259 2.34 19.28 -6.59
N ASN A 260 1.95 19.72 -5.39
CA ASN A 260 2.78 19.58 -4.19
C ASN A 260 3.02 18.11 -3.87
N ILE A 261 1.97 17.29 -3.96
CA ILE A 261 2.05 15.83 -3.74
C ILE A 261 2.92 15.16 -4.81
N VAL A 262 2.71 15.49 -6.08
CA VAL A 262 3.50 14.95 -7.20
C VAL A 262 4.99 15.30 -7.04
N ARG A 263 5.30 16.51 -6.56
CA ARG A 263 6.68 16.93 -6.28
C ARG A 263 7.29 16.11 -5.15
N GLU A 264 6.54 15.87 -4.05
CA GLU A 264 7.00 15.04 -2.95
C GLU A 264 7.24 13.58 -3.38
N LEU A 265 6.46 13.08 -4.32
CA LEU A 265 6.56 11.74 -4.91
C LEU A 265 7.56 11.64 -6.08
N ASN A 266 8.47 12.60 -6.22
CA ASN A 266 9.47 12.64 -7.29
C ASN A 266 8.88 12.48 -8.70
N ASN A 267 7.83 13.28 -9.01
CA ASN A 267 7.11 13.30 -10.28
C ASN A 267 6.30 12.02 -10.61
N GLU A 268 5.96 11.21 -9.64
CA GLU A 268 4.98 10.13 -9.79
C GLU A 268 3.62 10.74 -10.19
N LYS A 269 3.01 10.23 -11.26
CA LYS A 269 1.71 10.73 -11.73
C LYS A 269 0.59 10.31 -10.79
N VAL A 270 -0.28 11.25 -10.43
CA VAL A 270 -1.40 11.01 -9.54
C VAL A 270 -2.70 11.35 -10.24
N ASP A 271 -3.56 10.35 -10.44
CA ASP A 271 -4.91 10.49 -10.96
C ASP A 271 -5.92 10.47 -9.80
N ILE A 272 -6.70 11.52 -9.67
CA ILE A 272 -7.77 11.63 -8.69
C ILE A 272 -9.08 11.28 -9.39
N ILE A 273 -9.78 10.26 -8.88
CA ILE A 273 -10.92 9.62 -9.53
C ILE A 273 -12.13 9.73 -8.62
N ARG A 274 -13.25 10.19 -9.14
CA ARG A 274 -14.52 10.14 -8.41
C ARG A 274 -14.95 8.69 -8.28
N TRP A 275 -15.10 8.24 -7.05
CA TRP A 275 -15.65 6.91 -6.77
C TRP A 275 -17.18 6.90 -7.02
N ASP A 276 -17.67 5.80 -7.53
CA ASP A 276 -19.09 5.54 -7.71
C ASP A 276 -19.42 4.10 -7.32
N SER A 277 -20.61 3.87 -6.79
CA SER A 277 -21.11 2.53 -6.47
C SER A 277 -21.40 1.70 -7.72
N ASN A 278 -21.76 2.37 -8.82
CA ASN A 278 -21.93 1.72 -10.11
C ASN A 278 -20.59 1.48 -10.77
N ILE A 279 -20.24 0.21 -10.94
CA ILE A 279 -18.94 -0.19 -11.49
C ILE A 279 -18.68 0.37 -12.89
N LYS A 280 -19.72 0.52 -13.72
CA LYS A 280 -19.56 1.09 -15.07
C LYS A 280 -19.15 2.55 -15.01
N VAL A 281 -19.79 3.35 -14.15
CA VAL A 281 -19.46 4.76 -13.93
C VAL A 281 -18.05 4.87 -13.33
N PHE A 282 -17.76 4.06 -12.32
CA PHE A 282 -16.45 4.09 -11.67
C PHE A 282 -15.32 3.73 -12.63
N LEU A 283 -15.49 2.70 -13.48
CA LEU A 283 -14.49 2.34 -14.50
C LEU A 283 -14.36 3.42 -15.59
N THR A 284 -15.45 4.07 -15.97
CA THR A 284 -15.41 5.22 -16.89
C THR A 284 -14.54 6.34 -16.32
N ASN A 285 -14.74 6.68 -15.05
CA ASN A 285 -13.90 7.67 -14.38
C ASN A 285 -12.45 7.21 -14.24
N ALA A 286 -12.23 5.93 -13.94
CA ALA A 286 -10.90 5.37 -13.72
C ALA A 286 -10.07 5.26 -14.99
N LEU A 287 -10.70 5.01 -16.14
CA LEU A 287 -10.01 4.85 -17.44
C LEU A 287 -9.94 6.15 -18.24
N ALA A 288 -10.55 7.25 -17.74
CA ALA A 288 -10.46 8.55 -18.37
C ALA A 288 -8.98 8.92 -18.67
N PRO A 289 -8.71 9.59 -19.81
CA PRO A 289 -9.64 10.21 -20.76
C PRO A 289 -10.14 9.29 -21.89
N ALA A 290 -9.90 7.95 -21.82
CA ALA A 290 -10.36 7.03 -22.84
C ALA A 290 -11.90 7.00 -22.91
N GLN A 291 -12.43 7.00 -24.13
CA GLN A 291 -13.87 6.88 -24.37
C GLN A 291 -14.25 5.39 -24.45
N LEU A 292 -15.12 4.99 -23.55
CA LEU A 292 -15.58 3.60 -23.45
C LEU A 292 -16.96 3.47 -24.10
N LYS A 293 -17.19 2.40 -24.88
CA LYS A 293 -18.46 2.23 -25.61
C LYS A 293 -19.40 1.28 -24.88
N THR A 294 -19.00 0.03 -24.73
CA THR A 294 -19.88 -1.03 -24.24
C THR A 294 -19.26 -1.73 -23.04
N PHE A 295 -20.10 -2.03 -22.03
CA PHE A 295 -19.73 -2.75 -20.84
C PHE A 295 -20.51 -4.07 -20.72
N THR A 296 -19.81 -5.19 -20.66
CA THR A 296 -20.36 -6.47 -20.25
C THR A 296 -19.88 -6.80 -18.85
N VAL A 297 -20.77 -6.82 -17.86
CA VAL A 297 -20.44 -7.02 -16.45
C VAL A 297 -20.85 -8.42 -16.03
N ASP A 298 -19.88 -9.16 -15.50
CA ASP A 298 -20.09 -10.46 -14.82
C ASP A 298 -19.86 -10.24 -13.32
N GLU A 299 -20.95 -10.11 -12.59
CA GLU A 299 -20.90 -9.86 -11.14
C GLU A 299 -20.43 -11.08 -10.36
N ALA A 300 -20.73 -12.30 -10.84
CA ALA A 300 -20.36 -13.54 -10.16
C ALA A 300 -18.83 -13.71 -10.09
N ASN A 301 -18.14 -13.37 -11.19
CA ASN A 301 -16.69 -13.49 -11.30
C ASN A 301 -15.97 -12.14 -11.07
N ARG A 302 -16.68 -11.05 -10.77
CA ARG A 302 -16.14 -9.69 -10.69
C ARG A 302 -15.29 -9.32 -11.91
N ARG A 303 -15.82 -9.59 -13.09
CA ARG A 303 -15.15 -9.35 -14.36
C ARG A 303 -15.94 -8.36 -15.20
N VAL A 304 -15.24 -7.40 -15.80
CA VAL A 304 -15.85 -6.44 -16.71
C VAL A 304 -15.09 -6.47 -18.02
N ARG A 305 -15.80 -6.75 -19.11
CA ARG A 305 -15.30 -6.60 -20.47
C ARG A 305 -15.76 -5.24 -21.00
N ILE A 306 -14.82 -4.47 -21.54
CA ILE A 306 -15.04 -3.14 -22.04
C ILE A 306 -14.65 -3.11 -23.50
N LEU A 307 -15.59 -2.72 -24.38
CA LEU A 307 -15.30 -2.49 -25.78
C LEU A 307 -15.00 -1.01 -25.99
N VAL A 308 -13.94 -0.75 -26.72
CA VAL A 308 -13.50 0.60 -27.10
C VAL A 308 -13.25 0.66 -28.60
N SER A 309 -13.31 1.86 -29.20
CA SER A 309 -12.87 2.02 -30.58
C SER A 309 -11.37 1.79 -30.68
N GLU A 310 -10.89 1.40 -31.84
CA GLU A 310 -9.49 1.03 -32.08
C GLU A 310 -8.52 2.19 -31.74
N ASP A 311 -8.91 3.43 -32.04
CA ASP A 311 -8.16 4.64 -31.71
C ASP A 311 -8.04 4.88 -30.18
N GLN A 312 -9.01 4.42 -29.38
CA GLN A 312 -9.03 4.57 -27.91
C GLN A 312 -8.35 3.42 -27.17
N LEU A 313 -8.10 2.29 -27.85
CA LEU A 313 -7.57 1.07 -27.23
C LEU A 313 -6.23 1.32 -26.50
N SER A 314 -5.27 1.96 -27.21
CA SER A 314 -3.96 2.28 -26.64
C SER A 314 -4.05 3.20 -25.43
N LEU A 315 -5.00 4.14 -25.41
CA LEU A 315 -5.23 5.07 -24.31
C LEU A 315 -5.87 4.37 -23.12
N ALA A 316 -6.86 3.52 -23.35
CA ALA A 316 -7.56 2.76 -22.33
C ALA A 316 -6.62 1.76 -21.63
N ILE A 317 -5.82 1.02 -22.38
CA ILE A 317 -4.83 0.08 -21.85
C ILE A 317 -3.67 0.83 -21.17
N GLY A 318 -3.20 1.92 -21.79
CA GLY A 318 -2.07 2.71 -21.34
C GLY A 318 -0.71 2.05 -21.57
N LYS A 319 0.36 2.81 -21.35
CA LYS A 319 1.74 2.34 -21.54
C LYS A 319 2.01 1.08 -20.70
N ARG A 320 2.40 -0.02 -21.35
CA ARG A 320 2.65 -1.33 -20.71
C ARG A 320 1.44 -1.87 -19.92
N GLY A 321 0.22 -1.54 -20.29
CA GLY A 321 -1.00 -1.97 -19.59
C GLY A 321 -1.23 -1.31 -18.25
N GLN A 322 -0.53 -0.22 -17.92
CA GLN A 322 -0.56 0.41 -16.61
C GLN A 322 -1.94 0.97 -16.24
N ASN A 323 -2.63 1.61 -17.22
CA ASN A 323 -3.93 2.20 -16.95
C ASN A 323 -4.99 1.13 -16.60
N ALA A 324 -5.07 0.08 -17.40
CA ALA A 324 -5.96 -1.06 -17.17
C ALA A 324 -5.64 -1.78 -15.84
N ARG A 325 -4.35 -2.09 -15.60
CA ARG A 325 -3.90 -2.80 -14.40
C ARG A 325 -4.17 -2.01 -13.11
N LEU A 326 -3.90 -0.70 -13.10
CA LEU A 326 -4.19 0.15 -11.93
C LEU A 326 -5.69 0.31 -11.72
N SER A 327 -6.49 0.43 -12.79
CA SER A 327 -7.96 0.50 -12.69
C SER A 327 -8.54 -0.81 -12.17
N SER A 328 -8.03 -1.96 -12.61
CA SER A 328 -8.41 -3.26 -12.07
C SER A 328 -8.08 -3.38 -10.56
N LYS A 329 -6.88 -2.98 -10.14
CA LYS A 329 -6.49 -2.97 -8.72
C LYS A 329 -7.32 -2.00 -7.89
N LEU A 330 -7.66 -0.82 -8.43
CA LEU A 330 -8.43 0.20 -7.74
C LEU A 330 -9.86 -0.24 -7.48
N THR A 331 -10.47 -0.88 -8.47
CA THR A 331 -11.88 -1.29 -8.41
C THR A 331 -12.06 -2.65 -7.76
N GLY A 332 -11.01 -3.49 -7.73
CA GLY A 332 -11.09 -4.88 -7.30
C GLY A 332 -11.82 -5.79 -8.30
N TRP A 333 -11.94 -5.35 -9.56
CA TRP A 333 -12.54 -6.10 -10.67
C TRP A 333 -11.49 -6.45 -11.71
N GLN A 334 -11.64 -7.61 -12.34
CA GLN A 334 -10.85 -7.93 -13.51
C GLN A 334 -11.39 -7.13 -14.70
N VAL A 335 -10.53 -6.32 -15.32
CA VAL A 335 -10.90 -5.43 -16.42
C VAL A 335 -10.22 -5.90 -17.70
N ASP A 336 -11.04 -6.37 -18.65
CA ASP A 336 -10.59 -6.76 -19.98
C ASP A 336 -11.03 -5.70 -20.98
N ILE A 337 -10.08 -5.14 -21.73
CA ILE A 337 -10.31 -4.08 -22.69
C ILE A 337 -10.02 -4.64 -24.09
N GLU A 338 -11.03 -4.62 -24.95
CA GLU A 338 -10.98 -5.18 -26.28
C GLU A 338 -11.41 -4.12 -27.30
N PRO A 339 -10.87 -4.15 -28.52
CA PRO A 339 -11.37 -3.30 -29.59
C PRO A 339 -12.77 -3.75 -30.00
N GLU A 340 -13.62 -2.79 -30.33
CA GLU A 340 -14.88 -3.10 -30.98
C GLU A 340 -14.59 -3.64 -32.38
N VAL A 341 -14.94 -4.89 -32.60
CA VAL A 341 -14.86 -5.47 -33.94
C VAL A 341 -16.00 -4.86 -34.74
N VAL A 342 -15.73 -3.80 -35.44
CA VAL A 342 -16.64 -3.34 -36.49
C VAL A 342 -16.57 -4.40 -37.56
N VAL A 343 -17.54 -5.28 -37.62
CA VAL A 343 -17.72 -6.18 -38.77
C VAL A 343 -18.05 -5.25 -39.96
N THR A 344 -17.02 -4.76 -40.59
CA THR A 344 -17.18 -4.13 -41.91
C THR A 344 -17.56 -5.27 -42.85
N MET A 345 -18.86 -5.35 -43.15
CA MET A 345 -19.31 -6.25 -44.22
C MET A 345 -18.40 -6.05 -45.41
N GLY A 346 -17.80 -7.12 -45.89
CA GLY A 346 -16.94 -7.08 -47.07
C GLY A 346 -17.67 -6.43 -48.22
N PHE A 347 -16.93 -5.88 -49.19
CA PHE A 347 -17.56 -5.26 -50.35
C PHE A 347 -18.53 -6.20 -51.03
N GLU A 348 -18.18 -7.48 -51.14
CA GLU A 348 -19.04 -8.54 -51.70
C GLU A 348 -20.33 -8.77 -50.89
N GLU A 349 -20.24 -8.72 -49.57
CA GLU A 349 -21.42 -8.85 -48.69
C GLU A 349 -22.33 -7.65 -48.78
N LYS A 350 -21.77 -6.42 -48.92
CA LYS A 350 -22.55 -5.19 -49.11
C LYS A 350 -23.28 -5.21 -50.46
N VAL A 351 -22.58 -5.69 -51.51
CA VAL A 351 -23.17 -5.88 -52.85
C VAL A 351 -24.31 -6.91 -52.76
N ALA A 352 -24.06 -8.06 -52.19
CA ALA A 352 -25.07 -9.12 -52.02
C ALA A 352 -26.30 -8.65 -51.22
N GLN A 353 -26.07 -7.87 -50.15
CA GLN A 353 -27.17 -7.30 -49.36
C GLN A 353 -27.95 -6.23 -50.14
N ALA A 354 -27.28 -5.37 -50.91
CA ALA A 354 -27.93 -4.38 -51.75
C ALA A 354 -28.77 -5.05 -52.87
N VAL A 355 -28.21 -6.05 -53.54
CA VAL A 355 -28.94 -6.86 -54.54
C VAL A 355 -30.20 -7.50 -53.90
N LYS A 356 -30.07 -8.11 -52.75
CA LYS A 356 -31.21 -8.72 -52.03
C LYS A 356 -32.25 -7.69 -51.66
N THR A 357 -31.84 -6.49 -51.25
CA THR A 357 -32.73 -5.40 -50.87
C THR A 357 -33.52 -4.83 -52.07
N LEU A 358 -32.84 -4.68 -53.22
CA LEU A 358 -33.50 -4.21 -54.46
C LEU A 358 -34.38 -5.28 -55.09
N ALA A 359 -33.95 -6.55 -55.09
CA ALA A 359 -34.75 -7.68 -55.59
C ALA A 359 -36.01 -7.92 -54.78
N ALA A 360 -36.14 -7.43 -53.53
CA ALA A 360 -37.35 -7.46 -52.73
C ALA A 360 -38.38 -6.44 -53.14
N ILE A 361 -38.09 -5.52 -54.07
CA ILE A 361 -39.06 -4.56 -54.63
C ILE A 361 -39.94 -5.27 -55.64
N PRO A 362 -41.27 -5.28 -55.43
CA PRO A 362 -42.20 -5.93 -56.37
C PRO A 362 -42.09 -5.33 -57.78
N GLY A 363 -41.75 -6.14 -58.73
CA GLY A 363 -41.54 -5.74 -60.13
C GLY A 363 -40.10 -5.65 -60.55
N LEU A 364 -39.10 -5.90 -59.67
CA LEU A 364 -37.69 -6.06 -59.99
C LEU A 364 -37.31 -7.54 -59.92
N THR A 365 -36.56 -8.01 -60.93
CA THR A 365 -35.95 -9.32 -60.88
C THR A 365 -34.60 -9.30 -60.20
N GLN A 366 -34.06 -10.48 -59.78
CA GLN A 366 -32.77 -10.55 -59.16
C GLN A 366 -31.63 -10.15 -60.09
N GLU A 367 -31.74 -10.45 -61.40
CA GLU A 367 -30.78 -10.07 -62.43
C GLU A 367 -30.77 -8.55 -62.63
N GLN A 368 -31.97 -7.90 -62.61
CA GLN A 368 -32.06 -6.45 -62.69
C GLN A 368 -31.44 -5.76 -61.47
N ALA A 369 -31.70 -6.29 -60.27
CA ALA A 369 -31.12 -5.79 -59.03
C ALA A 369 -29.59 -5.91 -59.01
N ASP A 370 -29.06 -7.01 -59.50
CA ASP A 370 -27.63 -7.23 -59.64
C ASP A 370 -26.96 -6.24 -60.58
N ALA A 371 -27.53 -6.05 -61.77
CA ALA A 371 -27.06 -5.06 -62.74
C ALA A 371 -27.08 -3.62 -62.18
N LEU A 372 -28.17 -3.23 -61.47
CA LEU A 372 -28.28 -1.92 -60.86
C LEU A 372 -27.19 -1.67 -59.83
N VAL A 373 -26.98 -2.64 -58.93
CA VAL A 373 -25.97 -2.53 -57.84
C VAL A 373 -24.55 -2.44 -58.42
N HIS A 374 -24.23 -3.21 -59.47
CA HIS A 374 -22.93 -3.14 -60.12
C HIS A 374 -22.67 -1.78 -60.83
N HIS A 375 -23.72 -1.08 -61.21
CA HIS A 375 -23.65 0.28 -61.75
C HIS A 375 -23.82 1.40 -60.74
N GLY A 376 -23.81 1.05 -59.41
CA GLY A 376 -23.79 2.04 -58.33
C GLY A 376 -25.15 2.45 -57.79
N LEU A 377 -26.25 1.94 -58.34
CA LEU A 377 -27.61 2.16 -57.83
C LEU A 377 -27.94 1.12 -56.75
N THR A 378 -27.58 1.42 -55.49
CA THR A 378 -27.58 0.45 -54.40
C THR A 378 -28.78 0.55 -53.45
N ARG A 379 -29.55 1.61 -53.54
CA ARG A 379 -30.69 1.89 -52.63
C ARG A 379 -31.97 2.24 -53.41
N LEU A 380 -33.12 2.09 -52.73
CA LEU A 380 -34.40 2.47 -53.27
C LEU A 380 -34.46 3.97 -53.59
N GLU A 381 -33.85 4.80 -52.73
CA GLU A 381 -33.80 6.26 -52.90
C GLU A 381 -33.05 6.63 -54.16
N ASP A 382 -31.95 5.90 -54.48
CA ASP A 382 -31.17 6.12 -55.71
C ASP A 382 -32.02 5.89 -56.96
N LEU A 383 -32.86 4.81 -56.96
CA LEU A 383 -33.79 4.47 -58.06
C LEU A 383 -34.95 5.45 -58.20
N VAL A 384 -35.44 6.02 -57.09
CA VAL A 384 -36.54 7.02 -57.12
C VAL A 384 -36.06 8.34 -57.71
N GLN A 385 -34.78 8.70 -57.52
CA GLN A 385 -34.14 9.94 -58.01
C GLN A 385 -33.54 9.78 -59.43
N ALA A 386 -33.37 8.54 -59.88
CA ALA A 386 -32.72 8.26 -61.17
C ALA A 386 -33.58 8.75 -62.36
N ASP A 387 -32.88 9.12 -63.40
CA ASP A 387 -33.40 9.50 -64.73
C ASP A 387 -33.19 8.40 -65.77
N GLU A 388 -33.85 8.45 -66.90
CA GLU A 388 -33.65 7.45 -67.99
C GLU A 388 -32.22 7.42 -68.50
N SER A 389 -31.47 8.53 -68.40
CA SER A 389 -30.08 8.63 -68.77
C SER A 389 -29.16 7.80 -67.86
N ASP A 390 -29.51 7.58 -66.60
CA ASP A 390 -28.75 6.79 -65.64
C ASP A 390 -28.71 5.28 -66.02
N PHE A 391 -29.69 4.86 -66.85
CA PHE A 391 -29.80 3.47 -67.32
C PHE A 391 -29.20 3.25 -68.69
N GLU A 392 -28.81 4.30 -69.44
CA GLU A 392 -28.24 4.17 -70.80
C GLU A 392 -26.91 3.43 -70.80
N GLY A 393 -26.17 3.43 -69.68
CA GLY A 393 -24.92 2.70 -69.50
C GLY A 393 -25.07 1.25 -69.12
N ILE A 394 -26.29 0.70 -68.95
CA ILE A 394 -26.55 -0.66 -68.43
C ILE A 394 -27.22 -1.49 -69.56
N PRO A 395 -26.44 -2.25 -70.36
CA PRO A 395 -26.98 -2.97 -71.51
C PRO A 395 -28.06 -4.00 -71.15
N GLU A 396 -27.96 -4.61 -69.97
CA GLU A 396 -28.91 -5.63 -69.47
C GLU A 396 -30.30 -5.04 -69.12
N LEU A 397 -30.38 -3.70 -68.94
CA LEU A 397 -31.61 -2.99 -68.58
C LEU A 397 -32.17 -2.13 -69.71
N ALA A 398 -31.66 -2.28 -70.92
CA ALA A 398 -32.07 -1.50 -72.09
C ALA A 398 -33.60 -1.62 -72.36
N GLY A 399 -34.27 -0.46 -72.36
CA GLY A 399 -35.73 -0.39 -72.51
C GLY A 399 -36.58 -0.74 -71.31
N GLN A 400 -35.98 -1.04 -70.14
CA GLN A 400 -36.68 -1.40 -68.90
C GLN A 400 -36.66 -0.27 -67.86
N ALA A 401 -35.93 0.81 -68.09
CA ALA A 401 -35.75 1.96 -67.18
C ALA A 401 -37.07 2.50 -66.63
N ALA A 402 -38.03 2.78 -67.47
CA ALA A 402 -39.33 3.33 -67.08
C ALA A 402 -40.10 2.38 -66.15
N ALA A 403 -40.04 1.06 -66.38
CA ALA A 403 -40.68 0.04 -65.57
C ALA A 403 -40.01 -0.09 -64.19
N ILE A 404 -38.69 -0.06 -64.13
CA ILE A 404 -37.89 -0.12 -62.89
C ILE A 404 -38.14 1.12 -62.02
N MET A 405 -38.11 2.32 -62.61
CA MET A 405 -38.41 3.58 -61.91
C MET A 405 -39.85 3.61 -61.39
N ALA A 406 -40.83 3.12 -62.17
CA ALA A 406 -42.21 3.03 -61.74
C ALA A 406 -42.39 2.07 -60.57
N ALA A 407 -41.72 0.91 -60.58
CA ALA A 407 -41.70 -0.05 -59.48
C ALA A 407 -41.09 0.53 -58.19
N ALA A 408 -39.94 1.25 -58.34
CA ALA A 408 -39.26 1.90 -57.22
C ALA A 408 -40.11 3.00 -56.58
N ARG A 409 -40.76 3.86 -57.41
CA ARG A 409 -41.64 4.92 -56.91
C ARG A 409 -42.89 4.33 -56.24
N ALA A 410 -43.44 3.25 -56.75
CA ALA A 410 -44.62 2.57 -56.14
C ALA A 410 -44.25 1.98 -54.75
N GLU A 411 -43.05 1.38 -54.61
CA GLU A 411 -42.56 0.81 -53.36
C GLU A 411 -42.23 1.93 -52.33
N ALA A 412 -41.62 3.04 -52.74
CA ALA A 412 -41.36 4.19 -51.91
C ALA A 412 -42.67 4.79 -51.34
N GLY A 413 -43.70 4.87 -52.18
CA GLY A 413 -45.05 5.31 -51.76
C GLY A 413 -45.64 4.37 -50.73
N ARG A 414 -45.53 3.04 -50.85
CA ARG A 414 -45.98 2.05 -49.87
C ARG A 414 -45.26 2.14 -48.54
N ARG A 415 -43.92 2.39 -48.60
CA ARG A 415 -43.12 2.56 -47.37
C ARG A 415 -43.41 3.86 -46.62
N GLN A 416 -43.68 4.93 -47.31
CA GLN A 416 -44.14 6.21 -46.73
C GLN A 416 -45.49 6.10 -46.07
N LEU A 417 -46.46 5.36 -46.64
CA LEU A 417 -47.76 5.07 -46.04
C LEU A 417 -47.61 4.22 -44.74
N LYS A 418 -46.71 3.25 -44.70
CA LYS A 418 -46.43 2.45 -43.50
C LYS A 418 -45.79 3.25 -42.35
N LEU A 419 -44.86 4.18 -42.68
CA LEU A 419 -44.28 5.08 -41.66
C LEU A 419 -45.28 6.11 -41.12
N GLY A 420 -46.28 6.49 -41.91
CA GLY A 420 -47.36 7.36 -41.49
C GLY A 420 -48.34 6.67 -40.49
N ASP A 421 -48.60 5.37 -40.65
CA ASP A 421 -49.47 4.58 -39.78
C ASP A 421 -48.77 4.25 -38.44
N GLU A 422 -47.48 3.93 -38.44
CA GLU A 422 -46.71 3.69 -37.20
C GLU A 422 -46.51 4.97 -36.37
N GLY A 423 -46.42 6.13 -37.00
CA GLY A 423 -46.33 7.44 -36.32
C GLY A 423 -47.64 7.86 -35.63
N GLN A 424 -48.82 7.38 -36.06
CA GLN A 424 -50.10 7.66 -35.42
C GLN A 424 -50.43 6.67 -34.29
N ALA A 425 -49.91 5.44 -34.32
CA ALA A 425 -50.11 4.43 -33.25
C ALA A 425 -49.25 4.70 -31.99
N SER A 426 -48.23 5.55 -32.08
CA SER A 426 -47.37 5.95 -30.94
C SER A 426 -47.79 7.25 -30.25
N ALA A 427 -48.87 7.91 -30.74
CA ALA A 427 -49.38 9.17 -30.18
C ALA A 427 -50.80 9.08 -29.60
N ALA A 428 -51.28 7.85 -29.33
CA ALA A 428 -52.60 7.62 -28.68
C ALA A 428 -52.44 6.93 -27.30
#